data_c095cf6b451e750161ecf25d60a24753
#
_entry.id   c095cf6b451e750161ecf25d60a24753
#
_cell.length_a   1.000
_cell.length_b   1.000
_cell.length_c   1.000
_cell.angle_alpha   90.00
_cell.angle_beta   90.00
_cell.angle_gamma   90.00
#
_symmetry.space_group_name_H-M   'P 1'
#
loop_
_entity.id
_entity.type
_entity.pdbx_description
1 polymer ?
#
loop_
_entity_poly.entity_id
_entity_poly.type
_entity_poly.pdbx_seq_one_letter_code
_entity_poly.pdbx_strand_id
1 'polypeptide(L)'
;MRETNSKVTLSGVPETMLQTVYARAKETQNRGAVRDEKAVEIIRRLDYDFSLADKDSAMSSGVIARTIVLDKLVKTYLSAHPGAVAVNIACGLDTRCYRMQGYQHWYLSLIHI
;
A
#
# COMPACT_ATOMS: atom_id res chain seq x y z
N MET A 1 8.99 -11.63 22.59
CA MET A 1 7.57 -11.70 22.22
C MET A 1 7.37 -12.73 21.13
N ARG A 2 6.33 -13.48 21.26
CA ARG A 2 6.09 -14.52 20.28
C ARG A 2 5.38 -13.99 19.06
N GLU A 3 5.91 -14.34 17.92
CA GLU A 3 5.26 -14.04 16.65
C GLU A 3 3.98 -14.85 16.52
N THR A 4 2.91 -14.21 16.08
CA THR A 4 1.66 -14.91 15.82
C THR A 4 1.48 -15.14 14.34
N ASN A 5 1.15 -16.37 13.98
CA ASN A 5 0.88 -16.75 12.60
C ASN A 5 -0.61 -16.71 12.28
N SER A 6 -1.43 -16.16 13.18
CA SER A 6 -2.85 -16.07 12.97
C SER A 6 -3.16 -15.16 11.79
N LYS A 7 -4.03 -15.62 10.91
CA LYS A 7 -4.52 -14.80 9.81
C LYS A 7 -5.58 -13.84 10.32
N VAL A 8 -5.68 -12.70 9.67
CA VAL A 8 -6.67 -11.68 9.96
C VAL A 8 -7.76 -11.73 8.89
N THR A 9 -9.00 -11.84 9.32
CA THR A 9 -10.15 -11.80 8.41
C THR A 9 -10.80 -10.43 8.51
N LEU A 10 -10.92 -9.75 7.36
CA LEU A 10 -11.56 -8.44 7.28
C LEU A 10 -12.96 -8.60 6.70
N SER A 11 -13.93 -7.95 7.32
CA SER A 11 -15.30 -7.91 6.81
C SER A 11 -15.72 -6.48 6.54
N GLY A 12 -16.56 -6.28 5.54
CA GLY A 12 -17.02 -4.95 5.14
C GLY A 12 -15.96 -4.09 4.47
N VAL A 13 -14.83 -4.69 4.10
CA VAL A 13 -13.74 -3.98 3.43
C VAL A 13 -13.95 -4.10 1.91
N PRO A 14 -13.87 -2.97 1.16
CA PRO A 14 -13.98 -3.05 -0.29
C PRO A 14 -12.91 -3.92 -0.90
N GLU A 15 -13.29 -4.78 -1.84
CA GLU A 15 -12.34 -5.68 -2.51
C GLU A 15 -11.25 -4.91 -3.26
N THR A 16 -11.60 -3.76 -3.83
CA THR A 16 -10.61 -2.94 -4.54
C THR A 16 -9.46 -2.52 -3.65
N MET A 17 -9.74 -2.25 -2.37
CA MET A 17 -8.70 -1.91 -1.41
C MET A 17 -7.73 -3.06 -1.20
N LEU A 18 -8.26 -4.29 -1.11
CA LEU A 18 -7.42 -5.48 -0.97
C LEU A 18 -6.64 -5.77 -2.25
N GLN A 19 -7.26 -5.57 -3.40
CA GLN A 19 -6.61 -5.81 -4.69
C GLN A 19 -5.43 -4.87 -4.92
N THR A 20 -5.55 -3.60 -4.50
CA THR A 20 -4.45 -2.65 -4.69
C THR A 20 -3.24 -3.00 -3.84
N VAL A 21 -3.45 -3.38 -2.58
CA VAL A 21 -2.33 -3.78 -1.73
C VAL A 21 -1.71 -5.08 -2.22
N TYR A 22 -2.53 -5.99 -2.73
CA TYR A 22 -2.04 -7.24 -3.30
C TYR A 22 -1.17 -7.00 -4.53
N ALA A 23 -1.59 -6.09 -5.40
CA ALA A 23 -0.82 -5.76 -6.60
C ALA A 23 0.58 -5.25 -6.24
N ARG A 24 0.66 -4.37 -5.23
CA ARG A 24 1.96 -3.85 -4.79
C ARG A 24 2.82 -4.93 -4.14
N ALA A 25 2.20 -5.82 -3.35
CA ALA A 25 2.92 -6.93 -2.73
C ALA A 25 3.50 -7.85 -3.80
N LYS A 26 2.70 -8.20 -4.79
CA LYS A 26 3.12 -9.09 -5.87
C LYS A 26 4.24 -8.47 -6.70
N GLU A 27 4.13 -7.17 -7.00
CA GLU A 27 5.18 -6.46 -7.74
C GLU A 27 6.50 -6.48 -6.95
N THR A 28 6.43 -6.26 -5.65
CA THR A 28 7.60 -6.27 -4.77
C THR A 28 8.33 -7.60 -4.81
N GLN A 29 7.57 -8.70 -4.85
CA GLN A 29 8.14 -10.04 -4.83
C GLN A 29 8.61 -10.51 -6.22
N ASN A 30 8.16 -9.88 -7.27
CA ASN A 30 8.50 -10.28 -8.64
C ASN A 30 9.49 -9.29 -9.26
N ARG A 31 8.98 -8.32 -10.04
CA ARG A 31 9.84 -7.40 -10.79
C ARG A 31 10.49 -6.32 -9.92
N GLY A 32 9.79 -5.90 -8.88
CA GLY A 32 10.33 -4.91 -7.96
C GLY A 32 10.32 -3.48 -8.48
N ALA A 33 9.48 -3.16 -9.46
CA ALA A 33 9.33 -1.78 -9.91
C ALA A 33 8.77 -0.88 -8.81
N VAL A 34 7.99 -1.46 -7.91
CA VAL A 34 7.58 -0.86 -6.65
C VAL A 34 8.08 -1.77 -5.53
N ARG A 35 8.69 -1.18 -4.53
CA ARG A 35 9.16 -1.91 -3.35
C ARG A 35 8.27 -1.54 -2.17
N ASP A 36 7.39 -2.43 -1.81
CA ASP A 36 6.41 -2.21 -0.74
C ASP A 36 6.39 -3.42 0.19
N GLU A 37 7.38 -3.47 1.08
CA GLU A 37 7.51 -4.59 2.01
C GLU A 37 6.35 -4.65 2.99
N LYS A 38 5.78 -3.50 3.33
CA LYS A 38 4.61 -3.47 4.21
C LYS A 38 3.41 -4.13 3.55
N ALA A 39 3.23 -3.95 2.25
CA ALA A 39 2.16 -4.63 1.52
C ALA A 39 2.35 -6.14 1.56
N VAL A 40 3.59 -6.60 1.39
CA VAL A 40 3.90 -8.04 1.49
C VAL A 40 3.52 -8.58 2.87
N GLU A 41 3.88 -7.85 3.91
CA GLU A 41 3.54 -8.24 5.28
C GLU A 41 2.03 -8.29 5.49
N ILE A 42 1.30 -7.29 5.01
CA ILE A 42 -0.16 -7.24 5.12
C ILE A 42 -0.80 -8.45 4.44
N ILE A 43 -0.38 -8.75 3.21
CA ILE A 43 -0.95 -9.86 2.44
C ILE A 43 -0.73 -11.20 3.15
N ARG A 44 0.44 -11.38 3.76
CA ARG A 44 0.72 -12.61 4.50
C ARG A 44 -0.22 -12.81 5.69
N ARG A 45 -0.73 -11.74 6.24
CA ARG A 45 -1.56 -11.77 7.44
C ARG A 45 -3.06 -11.73 7.13
N LEU A 46 -3.45 -11.57 5.87
CA LEU A 46 -4.85 -11.55 5.49
C LEU A 46 -5.32 -12.93 5.10
N ASP A 47 -6.49 -13.30 5.62
CA ASP A 47 -7.18 -14.51 5.20
C ASP A 47 -8.17 -14.14 4.09
N TYR A 48 -7.68 -14.17 2.85
CA TYR A 48 -8.44 -13.75 1.68
C TYR A 48 -7.91 -14.47 0.45
N ASP A 49 -8.81 -14.84 -0.46
CA ASP A 49 -8.46 -15.50 -1.71
C ASP A 49 -8.22 -14.47 -2.80
N PHE A 50 -6.96 -14.30 -3.19
CA PHE A 50 -6.55 -13.33 -4.20
C PHE A 50 -6.49 -13.90 -5.62
N SER A 51 -7.05 -15.08 -5.87
CA SER A 51 -6.93 -15.72 -7.18
C SER A 51 -7.54 -14.89 -8.31
N LEU A 52 -8.63 -14.16 -8.05
CA LEU A 52 -9.22 -13.29 -9.06
C LEU A 52 -8.30 -12.10 -9.38
N ALA A 53 -7.64 -11.56 -8.37
CA ALA A 53 -6.70 -10.46 -8.58
C ALA A 53 -5.50 -10.91 -9.43
N ASP A 54 -5.07 -12.16 -9.28
CA ASP A 54 -3.98 -12.71 -10.09
C ASP A 54 -4.30 -12.72 -11.57
N LYS A 55 -5.57 -12.81 -11.93
CA LYS A 55 -6.00 -12.88 -13.31
C LYS A 55 -6.18 -11.52 -13.98
N ASP A 56 -6.19 -10.45 -13.19
CA ASP A 56 -6.43 -9.10 -13.71
C ASP A 56 -5.12 -8.33 -13.82
N SER A 57 -4.37 -8.65 -14.87
CA SER A 57 -3.07 -8.00 -15.11
C SER A 57 -3.22 -6.53 -15.48
N ALA A 58 -4.32 -6.16 -16.14
CA ALA A 58 -4.55 -4.76 -16.51
C ALA A 58 -4.76 -3.91 -15.27
N MET A 59 -5.56 -4.37 -14.33
CA MET A 59 -5.78 -3.66 -13.07
C MET A 59 -4.48 -3.56 -12.29
N SER A 60 -3.72 -4.65 -12.17
CA SER A 60 -2.45 -4.67 -11.47
C SER A 60 -1.45 -3.69 -12.07
N SER A 61 -1.32 -3.68 -13.39
CA SER A 61 -0.44 -2.74 -14.07
C SER A 61 -0.83 -1.29 -13.82
N GLY A 62 -2.13 -1.01 -13.82
CA GLY A 62 -2.65 0.33 -13.54
C GLY A 62 -2.33 0.78 -12.12
N VAL A 63 -2.48 -0.11 -11.15
CA VAL A 63 -2.15 0.19 -9.75
C VAL A 63 -0.66 0.51 -9.62
N ILE A 64 0.20 -0.30 -10.23
CA ILE A 64 1.64 -0.11 -10.14
C ILE A 64 2.06 1.19 -10.80
N ALA A 65 1.54 1.49 -11.98
CA ALA A 65 1.84 2.73 -12.69
C ALA A 65 1.47 3.95 -11.86
N ARG A 66 0.26 3.96 -11.27
CA ARG A 66 -0.16 5.06 -10.42
C ARG A 66 0.69 5.19 -9.18
N THR A 67 1.06 4.07 -8.59
CA THR A 67 1.91 4.07 -7.40
C THR A 67 3.24 4.72 -7.69
N ILE A 68 3.88 4.36 -8.81
CA ILE A 68 5.16 4.93 -9.21
C ILE A 68 5.05 6.44 -9.38
N VAL A 69 4.04 6.91 -10.12
CA VAL A 69 3.86 8.32 -10.40
C VAL A 69 3.57 9.11 -9.13
N LEU A 70 2.64 8.64 -8.31
CA LEU A 70 2.25 9.33 -7.09
C LEU A 70 3.38 9.35 -6.07
N ASP A 71 4.10 8.25 -5.91
CA ASP A 71 5.24 8.20 -5.00
C ASP A 71 6.31 9.21 -5.42
N LYS A 72 6.56 9.31 -6.72
CA LYS A 72 7.54 10.26 -7.25
C LYS A 72 7.10 11.70 -6.99
N LEU A 73 5.85 12.02 -7.23
CA LEU A 73 5.32 13.36 -7.01
C LEU A 73 5.40 13.75 -5.54
N VAL A 74 4.98 12.87 -4.65
CA VAL A 74 5.00 13.11 -3.21
C VAL A 74 6.43 13.27 -2.73
N LYS A 75 7.32 12.38 -3.15
CA LYS A 75 8.72 12.43 -2.75
C LYS A 75 9.39 13.72 -3.21
N THR A 76 9.12 14.14 -4.44
CA THR A 76 9.67 15.38 -4.98
C THR A 76 9.21 16.58 -4.17
N TYR A 77 7.92 16.64 -3.86
CA TYR A 77 7.38 17.73 -3.06
C TYR A 77 8.00 17.77 -1.65
N LEU A 78 8.03 16.63 -0.99
CA LEU A 78 8.55 16.55 0.38
C LEU A 78 10.04 16.90 0.43
N SER A 79 10.81 16.51 -0.58
CA SER A 79 12.23 16.86 -0.67
C SER A 79 12.44 18.35 -0.79
N ALA A 80 11.54 19.04 -1.51
CA ALA A 80 11.61 20.48 -1.68
C ALA A 80 11.05 21.24 -0.48
N HIS A 81 10.29 20.59 0.39
CA HIS A 81 9.63 21.22 1.54
C HIS A 81 9.87 20.40 2.80
N PRO A 82 11.08 20.47 3.38
CA PRO A 82 11.45 19.57 4.49
C PRO A 82 10.57 19.68 5.73
N GLY A 83 9.90 20.82 5.93
CA GLY A 83 9.00 21.01 7.06
C GLY A 83 7.56 20.64 6.80
N ALA A 84 7.26 20.08 5.62
CA ALA A 84 5.89 19.78 5.23
C ALA A 84 5.29 18.67 6.10
N VAL A 85 3.97 18.77 6.31
CA VAL A 85 3.18 17.75 6.98
C VAL A 85 2.36 17.03 5.91
N ALA A 86 2.43 15.71 5.89
CA ALA A 86 1.65 14.92 4.96
C ALA A 86 0.43 14.34 5.68
N VAL A 87 -0.76 14.58 5.13
CA VAL A 87 -2.00 14.02 5.67
C VAL A 87 -2.62 13.15 4.59
N ASN A 88 -2.81 11.87 4.91
CA ASN A 88 -3.40 10.92 3.98
C ASN A 88 -4.84 10.62 4.44
N ILE A 89 -5.81 11.21 3.77
CA ILE A 89 -7.21 11.13 4.16
C ILE A 89 -7.83 9.87 3.57
N ALA A 90 -8.59 9.14 4.39
CA ALA A 90 -9.25 7.90 4.00
C ALA A 90 -8.25 6.93 3.36
N CYS A 91 -7.14 6.73 4.04
CA CYS A 91 -5.98 6.04 3.45
C CYS A 91 -6.17 4.54 3.27
N GLY A 92 -7.11 3.92 3.98
CA GLY A 92 -7.30 2.47 3.90
C GLY A 92 -6.00 1.71 4.17
N LEU A 93 -5.60 0.87 3.23
CA LEU A 93 -4.36 0.11 3.34
C LEU A 93 -3.21 0.72 2.51
N ASP A 94 -3.24 2.03 2.31
CA ASP A 94 -2.15 2.73 1.64
C ASP A 94 -0.92 2.73 2.55
N THR A 95 0.20 2.26 1.99
CA THR A 95 1.46 2.09 2.72
C THR A 95 2.48 3.15 2.33
N ARG A 96 2.06 4.24 1.68
CA ARG A 96 3.00 5.23 1.13
C ARG A 96 3.94 5.80 2.19
N CYS A 97 3.44 6.06 3.40
CA CYS A 97 4.26 6.61 4.46
C CYS A 97 5.46 5.72 4.81
N TYR A 98 5.33 4.41 4.64
CA TYR A 98 6.42 3.48 4.88
C TYR A 98 7.49 3.52 3.78
N ARG A 99 7.13 4.03 2.60
CA ARG A 99 8.06 4.16 1.48
C ARG A 99 8.75 5.52 1.43
N MET A 100 8.24 6.50 2.20
CA MET A 100 8.77 7.88 2.25
C MET A 100 9.63 8.06 3.47
N GLN A 101 10.73 7.34 3.54
CA GLN A 101 11.61 7.39 4.70
C GLN A 101 12.33 8.73 4.80
N GLY A 102 12.60 9.17 6.03
CA GLY A 102 13.21 10.43 6.29
C GLY A 102 12.24 11.58 6.53
N TYR A 103 10.95 11.35 6.34
CA TYR A 103 9.90 12.33 6.57
C TYR A 103 9.13 11.96 7.81
N GLN A 104 9.00 12.89 8.75
CA GLN A 104 8.54 12.55 10.10
C GLN A 104 7.10 12.94 10.38
N HIS A 105 6.47 13.71 9.51
CA HIS A 105 5.16 14.29 9.81
C HIS A 105 4.09 13.72 8.90
N TRP A 106 3.77 12.45 9.12
CA TRP A 106 2.70 11.76 8.41
C TRP A 106 1.54 11.49 9.34
N TYR A 107 0.34 11.87 8.90
CA TYR A 107 -0.90 11.61 9.63
C TYR A 107 -1.82 10.80 8.73
N LEU A 108 -2.27 9.66 9.22
CA LEU A 108 -3.13 8.75 8.46
C LEU A 108 -4.54 8.83 9.01
N SER A 109 -5.51 9.09 8.14
CA SER A 109 -6.92 9.15 8.50
C SER A 109 -7.64 7.92 7.94
N LEU A 110 -8.34 7.21 8.80
CA LEU A 110 -9.13 6.04 8.41
C LEU A 110 -10.62 6.37 8.34
N ILE A 111 -10.94 7.60 7.96
CA ILE A 111 -12.34 8.03 7.87
C ILE A 111 -13.03 7.27 6.74
N HIS A 112 -14.18 6.71 7.05
CA HIS A 112 -15.06 6.12 6.05
C HIS A 112 -15.99 7.20 5.52
N ILE A 113 -16.03 7.28 4.21
CA ILE A 113 -16.92 8.23 3.55
C ILE A 113 -18.09 7.45 2.97
#